data_8db1d119e81f31ac4d6c65a429519067
#
_entry.id   8db1d119e81f31ac4d6c65a429519067
#
_cell.length_a   1.000
_cell.length_b   1.000
_cell.length_c   1.000
_cell.angle_alpha   90.00
_cell.angle_beta   90.00
_cell.angle_gamma   90.00
#
_symmetry.space_group_name_H-M   'P 1'
#
loop_
_entity.id
_entity.type
_entity.pdbx_description
1 polymer ?
#
loop_
_entity_poly.entity_id
_entity_poly.type
_entity_poly.pdbx_seq_one_letter_code
_entity_poly.pdbx_strand_id
1 'polypeptide(L)'
;MTYVYAGAADWGGKDPAKCNRGLYRLATDTGTWTTLERGLPDEVEVRCVTLHPTQPGVVFAGTQAGPYRSTDAGDTWERMHFPGDEPVVWSPELHPADARVMYVGTQDMAVYRSEDGGGQWRRLTVPTNPDGLCVMGFPTRMIRLAIDPTNPDELYAGVEVGGLVRSLDGGATWTVQFDGKYVRRK
;
A
#
# COMPACT_ATOMS: atom_id res chain seq x y z
N MET A 1 -10.58 -6.63 -22.85
CA MET A 1 -10.87 -7.44 -21.65
C MET A 1 -10.66 -6.57 -20.44
N THR A 2 -11.62 -6.47 -19.56
CA THR A 2 -11.54 -5.67 -18.33
C THR A 2 -11.40 -6.62 -17.14
N TYR A 3 -10.51 -6.26 -16.21
CA TYR A 3 -10.27 -7.05 -15.01
C TYR A 3 -10.62 -6.29 -13.74
N VAL A 4 -11.10 -7.02 -12.73
CA VAL A 4 -11.20 -6.55 -11.34
C VAL A 4 -10.26 -7.38 -10.50
N TYR A 5 -9.49 -6.75 -9.62
CA TYR A 5 -8.56 -7.42 -8.71
C TYR A 5 -9.09 -7.33 -7.28
N ALA A 6 -8.92 -8.41 -6.53
CA ALA A 6 -9.25 -8.47 -5.12
C ALA A 6 -8.10 -9.08 -4.33
N GLY A 7 -7.55 -8.32 -3.41
CA GLY A 7 -6.59 -8.81 -2.42
C GLY A 7 -7.32 -9.24 -1.15
N ALA A 8 -6.89 -10.34 -0.57
CA ALA A 8 -7.37 -10.83 0.71
C ALA A 8 -6.22 -11.00 1.70
N ALA A 9 -6.47 -10.59 2.93
CA ALA A 9 -5.53 -10.70 4.03
C ALA A 9 -6.27 -11.14 5.29
N ASP A 10 -5.64 -12.00 6.07
CA ASP A 10 -6.18 -12.46 7.34
C ASP A 10 -5.68 -11.61 8.50
N TRP A 11 -6.55 -11.42 9.48
CA TRP A 11 -6.25 -10.70 10.72
C TRP A 11 -5.93 -11.66 11.88
N GLY A 12 -5.38 -12.85 11.58
CA GLY A 12 -4.96 -13.80 12.60
C GLY A 12 -6.08 -14.70 13.11
N GLY A 13 -6.99 -15.09 12.23
CA GLY A 13 -7.97 -16.13 12.50
C GLY A 13 -7.26 -17.44 12.93
N LYS A 14 -7.78 -18.06 14.00
CA LYS A 14 -7.19 -19.30 14.56
C LYS A 14 -7.39 -20.53 13.69
N ASP A 15 -8.21 -20.43 12.65
CA ASP A 15 -8.57 -21.57 11.79
C ASP A 15 -8.09 -21.31 10.36
N PRO A 16 -6.97 -21.92 9.93
CA PRO A 16 -6.43 -21.75 8.58
C PRO A 16 -7.43 -22.09 7.46
N ALA A 17 -8.37 -22.99 7.73
CA ALA A 17 -9.39 -23.38 6.75
C ALA A 17 -10.46 -22.29 6.50
N LYS A 18 -10.50 -21.26 7.34
CA LYS A 18 -11.42 -20.13 7.22
C LYS A 18 -10.73 -18.83 6.81
N CYS A 19 -9.42 -18.86 6.61
CA CYS A 19 -8.62 -17.71 6.27
C CYS A 19 -8.60 -17.55 4.76
N ASN A 20 -9.25 -16.51 4.25
CA ASN A 20 -9.16 -16.14 2.84
C ASN A 20 -7.94 -15.24 2.67
N ARG A 21 -6.85 -15.80 2.17
CA ARG A 21 -5.64 -15.08 1.77
C ARG A 21 -5.48 -15.19 0.27
N GLY A 22 -4.76 -14.26 -0.31
CA GLY A 22 -4.41 -14.36 -1.71
C GLY A 22 -4.74 -13.14 -2.55
N LEU A 23 -4.49 -13.28 -3.82
CA LEU A 23 -4.80 -12.32 -4.84
C LEU A 23 -5.65 -12.96 -5.93
N TYR A 24 -6.71 -12.29 -6.31
CA TYR A 24 -7.69 -12.81 -7.24
C TYR A 24 -7.96 -11.82 -8.37
N ARG A 25 -8.26 -12.34 -9.56
CA ARG A 25 -8.65 -11.54 -10.72
C ARG A 25 -9.97 -12.05 -11.30
N LEU A 26 -10.92 -11.15 -11.49
CA LEU A 26 -12.15 -11.40 -12.20
C LEU A 26 -12.04 -10.92 -13.65
N ALA A 27 -12.28 -11.79 -14.60
CA ALA A 27 -12.52 -11.41 -16.00
C ALA A 27 -14.00 -11.01 -16.14
N THR A 28 -14.27 -9.72 -16.43
CA THR A 28 -15.64 -9.18 -16.39
C THR A 28 -16.52 -9.68 -17.52
N ASP A 29 -15.94 -10.11 -18.64
CA ASP A 29 -16.65 -10.66 -19.80
C ASP A 29 -17.12 -12.09 -19.58
N THR A 30 -16.41 -12.89 -18.80
CA THR A 30 -16.78 -14.29 -18.49
C THR A 30 -17.37 -14.46 -17.11
N GLY A 31 -17.21 -13.49 -16.21
CA GLY A 31 -17.59 -13.60 -14.81
C GLY A 31 -16.74 -14.59 -14.01
N THR A 32 -15.56 -14.97 -14.53
CA THR A 32 -14.71 -16.00 -13.92
C THR A 32 -13.64 -15.39 -13.04
N TRP A 33 -13.54 -15.86 -11.80
CA TRP A 33 -12.44 -15.56 -10.88
C TRP A 33 -11.28 -16.53 -11.09
N THR A 34 -10.07 -15.99 -11.09
CA THR A 34 -8.81 -16.74 -11.15
C THR A 34 -7.96 -16.36 -9.96
N THR A 35 -7.39 -17.35 -9.27
CA THR A 35 -6.36 -17.12 -8.24
C THR A 35 -5.03 -16.81 -8.90
N LEU A 36 -4.35 -15.79 -8.39
CA LEU A 36 -3.05 -15.33 -8.89
C LEU A 36 -1.97 -15.74 -7.90
N GLU A 37 -1.13 -16.70 -8.29
CA GLU A 37 -0.13 -17.32 -7.38
C GLU A 37 1.28 -17.28 -7.92
N ARG A 38 1.46 -17.23 -9.25
CA ARG A 38 2.76 -17.40 -9.89
C ARG A 38 3.72 -16.24 -9.57
N GLY A 39 4.75 -16.53 -8.79
CA GLY A 39 5.76 -15.56 -8.35
C GLY A 39 5.40 -14.83 -7.06
N LEU A 40 4.22 -15.08 -6.49
CA LEU A 40 3.87 -14.66 -5.13
C LEU A 40 4.32 -15.70 -4.10
N PRO A 41 4.55 -15.30 -2.84
CA PRO A 41 4.84 -16.26 -1.78
C PRO A 41 3.62 -17.12 -1.46
N ASP A 42 3.86 -18.32 -0.93
CA ASP A 42 2.79 -19.14 -0.38
C ASP A 42 2.03 -18.38 0.71
N GLU A 43 0.73 -18.57 0.77
CA GLU A 43 -0.16 -17.89 1.74
C GLU A 43 -0.01 -16.36 1.74
N VAL A 44 0.11 -15.75 0.56
CA VAL A 44 0.27 -14.30 0.43
C VAL A 44 -0.92 -13.55 1.04
N GLU A 45 -0.62 -12.57 1.88
CA GLU A 45 -1.59 -11.59 2.39
C GLU A 45 -1.47 -10.29 1.61
N VAL A 46 -2.49 -9.98 0.82
CA VAL A 46 -2.52 -8.79 -0.03
C VAL A 46 -3.29 -7.68 0.66
N ARG A 47 -2.60 -6.60 1.01
CA ARG A 47 -3.15 -5.44 1.73
C ARG A 47 -3.74 -4.39 0.78
N CYS A 48 -3.16 -4.25 -0.41
CA CYS A 48 -3.59 -3.30 -1.42
C CYS A 48 -3.24 -3.80 -2.82
N VAL A 49 -4.05 -3.40 -3.79
CA VAL A 49 -3.77 -3.57 -5.22
C VAL A 49 -3.89 -2.21 -5.88
N THR A 50 -2.88 -1.84 -6.68
CA THR A 50 -2.84 -0.58 -7.41
C THR A 50 -2.56 -0.83 -8.88
N LEU A 51 -3.36 -0.21 -9.75
CA LEU A 51 -3.19 -0.33 -11.19
C LEU A 51 -2.31 0.80 -11.72
N HIS A 52 -1.46 0.49 -12.71
CA HIS A 52 -0.70 1.52 -13.42
C HIS A 52 -1.67 2.40 -14.24
N PRO A 53 -1.59 3.73 -14.15
CA PRO A 53 -2.59 4.62 -14.73
C PRO A 53 -2.66 4.59 -16.27
N THR A 54 -1.54 4.28 -16.93
CA THR A 54 -1.43 4.34 -18.40
C THR A 54 -0.93 3.05 -19.06
N GLN A 55 -0.57 2.03 -18.27
CA GLN A 55 -0.11 0.73 -18.80
C GLN A 55 -1.06 -0.38 -18.36
N PRO A 56 -2.07 -0.70 -19.17
CA PRO A 56 -2.97 -1.81 -18.87
C PRO A 56 -2.17 -3.12 -18.77
N GLY A 57 -2.32 -3.82 -17.70
CA GLY A 57 -1.55 -5.04 -17.43
C GLY A 57 -0.41 -4.86 -16.44
N VAL A 58 0.00 -3.63 -16.12
CA VAL A 58 0.92 -3.38 -15.01
C VAL A 58 0.11 -3.18 -13.72
N VAL A 59 0.35 -4.06 -12.76
CA VAL A 59 -0.37 -4.12 -11.49
C VAL A 59 0.64 -4.24 -10.35
N PHE A 60 0.38 -3.53 -9.26
CA PHE A 60 1.19 -3.58 -8.05
C PHE A 60 0.36 -4.17 -6.90
N ALA A 61 1.01 -4.95 -6.06
CA ALA A 61 0.42 -5.50 -4.84
C ALA A 61 1.29 -5.18 -3.64
N GLY A 62 0.68 -4.62 -2.60
CA GLY A 62 1.28 -4.48 -1.29
C GLY A 62 0.97 -5.71 -0.44
N THR A 63 2.00 -6.37 0.07
CA THR A 63 1.87 -7.64 0.79
C THR A 63 2.59 -7.64 2.13
N GLN A 64 2.41 -8.71 2.90
CA GLN A 64 3.18 -8.94 4.12
C GLN A 64 4.68 -9.19 3.86
N ALA A 65 5.05 -9.55 2.62
CA ALA A 65 6.43 -9.86 2.21
C ALA A 65 7.04 -8.76 1.31
N GLY A 66 6.48 -7.55 1.32
CA GLY A 66 6.93 -6.41 0.52
C GLY A 66 6.05 -6.10 -0.69
N PRO A 67 6.49 -5.21 -1.58
CA PRO A 67 5.78 -4.86 -2.80
C PRO A 67 6.07 -5.86 -3.92
N TYR A 68 5.05 -6.19 -4.70
CA TYR A 68 5.13 -7.02 -5.91
C TYR A 68 4.59 -6.26 -7.11
N ARG A 69 5.11 -6.58 -8.29
CA ARG A 69 4.68 -6.04 -9.58
C ARG A 69 4.40 -7.16 -10.55
N SER A 70 3.32 -7.02 -11.30
CA SER A 70 3.04 -7.78 -12.52
C SER A 70 3.11 -6.84 -13.72
N THR A 71 3.51 -7.36 -14.88
CA THR A 71 3.50 -6.66 -16.18
C THR A 71 2.60 -7.35 -17.20
N ASP A 72 1.92 -8.42 -16.82
CA ASP A 72 1.09 -9.29 -17.65
C ASP A 72 -0.32 -9.47 -17.07
N ALA A 73 -0.87 -8.40 -16.50
CA ALA A 73 -2.19 -8.38 -15.88
C ALA A 73 -2.37 -9.38 -14.73
N GLY A 74 -1.30 -9.72 -14.03
CA GLY A 74 -1.32 -10.59 -12.86
C GLY A 74 -1.04 -12.05 -13.15
N ASP A 75 -0.71 -12.44 -14.39
CA ASP A 75 -0.39 -13.84 -14.69
C ASP A 75 0.92 -14.27 -14.04
N THR A 76 1.90 -13.33 -13.92
CA THR A 76 3.12 -13.52 -13.14
C THR A 76 3.46 -12.30 -12.29
N TRP A 77 4.13 -12.54 -11.16
CA TRP A 77 4.51 -11.51 -10.21
C TRP A 77 5.99 -11.57 -9.88
N GLU A 78 6.60 -10.41 -9.76
CA GLU A 78 7.99 -10.25 -9.34
C GLU A 78 8.02 -9.40 -8.07
N ARG A 79 8.79 -9.85 -7.08
CA ARG A 79 9.06 -9.05 -5.89
C ARG A 79 9.93 -7.85 -6.29
N MET A 80 9.47 -6.65 -5.95
CA MET A 80 10.24 -5.45 -6.18
C MET A 80 11.36 -5.36 -5.13
N HIS A 81 12.51 -4.83 -5.55
CA HIS A 81 13.56 -4.49 -4.60
C HIS A 81 13.01 -3.43 -3.63
N PHE A 82 13.14 -3.66 -2.32
CA PHE A 82 12.65 -2.75 -1.30
C PHE A 82 13.59 -2.79 -0.08
N PRO A 83 13.93 -1.64 0.53
CA PRO A 83 14.82 -1.60 1.69
C PRO A 83 14.18 -2.24 2.92
N GLY A 84 14.99 -2.95 3.70
CA GLY A 84 14.60 -3.64 4.93
C GLY A 84 14.21 -5.10 4.72
N ASP A 85 14.14 -5.82 5.83
CA ASP A 85 13.77 -7.23 5.86
C ASP A 85 12.24 -7.35 5.86
N GLU A 86 11.67 -7.61 4.69
CA GLU A 86 10.25 -7.93 4.47
C GLU A 86 9.24 -6.94 5.12
N PRO A 87 9.32 -5.64 4.79
CA PRO A 87 8.36 -4.69 5.35
C PRO A 87 6.96 -4.98 4.83
N VAL A 88 5.97 -5.02 5.71
CA VAL A 88 4.57 -5.12 5.31
C VAL A 88 4.16 -3.84 4.59
N VAL A 89 3.78 -3.98 3.33
CA VAL A 89 3.35 -2.86 2.46
C VAL A 89 1.84 -2.73 2.47
N TRP A 90 1.36 -1.53 2.86
CA TRP A 90 -0.07 -1.26 3.01
C TRP A 90 -0.66 -0.43 1.88
N SER A 91 0.10 0.47 1.26
CA SER A 91 -0.45 1.40 0.30
C SER A 91 0.60 1.81 -0.73
N PRO A 92 0.75 1.06 -1.82
CA PRO A 92 1.47 1.55 -2.99
C PRO A 92 0.60 2.56 -3.75
N GLU A 93 1.15 3.73 -4.05
CA GLU A 93 0.52 4.79 -4.83
C GLU A 93 1.45 5.26 -5.93
N LEU A 94 0.90 5.51 -7.13
CA LEU A 94 1.65 6.07 -8.25
C LEU A 94 1.31 7.54 -8.45
N HIS A 95 2.34 8.33 -8.73
CA HIS A 95 2.16 9.73 -9.05
C HIS A 95 1.36 9.88 -10.37
N PRO A 96 0.28 10.67 -10.39
CA PRO A 96 -0.65 10.69 -11.53
C PRO A 96 -0.06 11.22 -12.83
N ALA A 97 0.96 12.09 -12.76
CA ALA A 97 1.61 12.66 -13.94
C ALA A 97 2.90 11.94 -14.35
N ASP A 98 3.55 11.18 -13.47
CA ASP A 98 4.76 10.41 -13.75
C ASP A 98 4.76 9.11 -12.95
N ALA A 99 4.33 8.02 -13.55
CA ALA A 99 4.22 6.72 -12.90
C ALA A 99 5.58 6.08 -12.53
N ARG A 100 6.73 6.70 -12.86
CA ARG A 100 8.04 6.33 -12.31
C ARG A 100 8.16 6.78 -10.86
N VAL A 101 7.44 7.83 -10.49
CA VAL A 101 7.37 8.30 -9.11
C VAL A 101 6.31 7.47 -8.38
N MET A 102 6.75 6.77 -7.35
CA MET A 102 5.90 5.91 -6.54
C MET A 102 6.09 6.21 -5.06
N TYR A 103 5.03 6.01 -4.31
CA TYR A 103 5.05 6.09 -2.85
C TYR A 103 4.54 4.78 -2.26
N VAL A 104 5.10 4.38 -1.14
CA VAL A 104 4.69 3.17 -0.42
C VAL A 104 4.58 3.48 1.07
N GLY A 105 3.41 3.21 1.64
CA GLY A 105 3.18 3.21 3.08
C GLY A 105 3.43 1.82 3.66
N THR A 106 4.17 1.75 4.75
CA THR A 106 4.53 0.48 5.38
C THR A 106 4.09 0.40 6.84
N GLN A 107 4.19 -0.80 7.41
CA GLN A 107 4.25 -0.98 8.85
C GLN A 107 5.39 -0.12 9.41
N ASP A 108 5.35 0.25 10.68
CA ASP A 108 6.28 1.17 11.34
C ASP A 108 6.15 2.65 10.93
N MET A 109 4.96 3.05 10.44
CA MET A 109 4.64 4.44 10.09
C MET A 109 5.63 5.05 9.10
N ALA A 110 6.19 4.27 8.18
CA ALA A 110 7.11 4.79 7.20
C ALA A 110 6.43 5.02 5.85
N VAL A 111 6.90 6.07 5.17
CA VAL A 111 6.61 6.32 3.76
C VAL A 111 7.92 6.25 3.00
N TYR A 112 7.92 5.53 1.90
CA TYR A 112 9.04 5.47 0.97
C TYR A 112 8.63 6.07 -0.37
N ARG A 113 9.59 6.71 -1.04
CA ARG A 113 9.44 7.26 -2.38
C ARG A 113 10.47 6.65 -3.32
N SER A 114 10.02 6.27 -4.50
CA SER A 114 10.86 5.92 -5.66
C SER A 114 10.68 6.95 -6.76
N GLU A 115 11.71 7.14 -7.61
CA GLU A 115 11.69 8.01 -8.77
C GLU A 115 12.00 7.24 -10.07
N ASP A 116 12.17 5.92 -9.97
CA ASP A 116 12.59 5.04 -11.06
C ASP A 116 11.68 3.82 -11.26
N GLY A 117 10.42 3.93 -10.86
CA GLY A 117 9.44 2.85 -11.00
C GLY A 117 9.62 1.72 -9.98
N GLY A 118 10.21 2.02 -8.84
CA GLY A 118 10.39 1.07 -7.74
C GLY A 118 11.69 0.29 -7.77
N GLY A 119 12.68 0.73 -8.55
CA GLY A 119 14.02 0.15 -8.56
C GLY A 119 14.83 0.54 -7.32
N GLN A 120 14.72 1.81 -6.91
CA GLN A 120 15.32 2.33 -5.69
C GLN A 120 14.30 3.11 -4.86
N TRP A 121 14.47 3.06 -3.54
CA TRP A 121 13.56 3.68 -2.59
C TRP A 121 14.29 4.54 -1.57
N ARG A 122 13.74 5.70 -1.30
CA ARG A 122 14.18 6.62 -0.26
C ARG A 122 13.10 6.71 0.82
N ARG A 123 13.47 6.46 2.07
CA ARG A 123 12.57 6.69 3.21
C ARG A 123 12.37 8.20 3.40
N LEU A 124 11.11 8.63 3.53
CA LEU A 124 10.74 10.00 3.82
C LEU A 124 10.67 10.22 5.34
N THR A 125 10.99 11.44 5.77
CA THR A 125 10.85 11.83 7.18
C THR A 125 9.41 12.26 7.43
N VAL A 126 8.60 11.33 7.89
CA VAL A 126 7.21 11.61 8.31
C VAL A 126 7.22 11.89 9.81
N PRO A 127 6.46 12.88 10.30
CA PRO A 127 6.32 13.10 11.74
C PRO A 127 5.78 11.84 12.40
N THR A 128 6.61 11.22 13.21
CA THR A 128 6.15 10.15 14.10
C THR A 128 5.32 10.77 15.20
N ASN A 129 4.37 10.03 15.64
CA ASN A 129 3.38 10.34 16.63
C ASN A 129 3.86 11.30 17.71
N PRO A 130 3.21 12.46 17.91
CA PRO A 130 3.50 13.29 19.09
C PRO A 130 3.20 12.49 20.37
N ASP A 131 3.99 12.73 21.40
CA ASP A 131 3.88 12.09 22.71
C ASP A 131 2.43 11.92 23.17
N GLY A 132 2.02 10.70 23.48
CA GLY A 132 0.75 10.39 24.10
C GLY A 132 -0.32 9.73 23.23
N LEU A 133 -0.01 9.28 22.02
CA LEU A 133 -0.92 8.41 21.26
C LEU A 133 -0.99 7.01 21.88
N CYS A 134 -2.23 6.53 21.98
CA CYS A 134 -2.50 5.19 22.44
C CYS A 134 -1.84 4.18 21.49
N VAL A 135 -0.72 3.62 21.92
CA VAL A 135 -0.08 2.51 21.21
C VAL A 135 -0.96 1.29 21.44
N MET A 136 -1.61 0.83 20.40
CA MET A 136 -2.25 -0.49 20.40
C MET A 136 -1.17 -1.56 20.55
N GLY A 137 -1.50 -2.76 20.98
CA GLY A 137 -0.55 -3.86 21.17
C GLY A 137 0.05 -4.42 19.87
N PHE A 138 0.08 -3.63 18.80
CA PHE A 138 0.64 -3.95 17.49
C PHE A 138 1.34 -2.71 16.89
N PRO A 139 2.32 -2.89 15.98
CA PRO A 139 3.02 -1.79 15.33
C PRO A 139 2.05 -0.88 14.57
N THR A 140 2.18 0.44 14.77
CA THR A 140 1.40 1.45 14.04
C THR A 140 1.74 1.38 12.54
N ARG A 141 0.76 1.56 11.68
CA ARG A 141 0.87 1.35 10.25
C ARG A 141 0.52 2.61 9.49
N MET A 142 1.19 2.81 8.36
CA MET A 142 0.78 3.78 7.35
C MET A 142 -0.20 3.06 6.40
N ILE A 143 -1.48 3.04 6.78
CA ILE A 143 -2.50 2.19 6.15
C ILE A 143 -3.01 2.72 4.82
N ARG A 144 -2.91 4.03 4.59
CA ARG A 144 -3.36 4.63 3.34
C ARG A 144 -2.52 5.84 2.97
N LEU A 145 -2.09 5.87 1.71
CA LEU A 145 -1.60 7.06 1.02
C LEU A 145 -2.66 7.53 0.03
N ALA A 146 -2.66 8.81 -0.27
CA ALA A 146 -3.42 9.40 -1.35
C ALA A 146 -2.64 10.58 -1.92
N ILE A 147 -2.67 10.74 -3.24
CA ILE A 147 -2.06 11.84 -3.97
C ILE A 147 -3.21 12.66 -4.58
N ASP A 148 -3.16 13.98 -4.45
CA ASP A 148 -4.14 14.83 -5.12
C ASP A 148 -3.91 14.73 -6.65
N PRO A 149 -4.92 14.33 -7.43
CA PRO A 149 -4.75 14.14 -8.87
C PRO A 149 -4.57 15.45 -9.65
N THR A 150 -4.93 16.60 -9.05
CA THR A 150 -4.83 17.93 -9.65
C THR A 150 -3.59 18.69 -9.18
N ASN A 151 -3.07 18.36 -8.01
CA ASN A 151 -1.84 18.89 -7.44
C ASN A 151 -0.97 17.74 -6.90
N PRO A 152 -0.18 17.05 -7.73
CA PRO A 152 0.52 15.84 -7.35
C PRO A 152 1.62 16.01 -6.29
N ASP A 153 2.02 17.24 -5.97
CA ASP A 153 2.90 17.52 -4.83
C ASP A 153 2.15 17.43 -3.48
N GLU A 154 0.83 17.38 -3.53
CA GLU A 154 -0.01 17.26 -2.36
C GLU A 154 -0.31 15.80 -2.04
N LEU A 155 0.16 15.36 -0.88
CA LEU A 155 0.05 14.00 -0.39
C LEU A 155 -0.65 13.95 0.96
N TYR A 156 -1.40 12.91 1.16
CA TYR A 156 -2.02 12.58 2.44
C TYR A 156 -1.60 11.18 2.88
N ALA A 157 -1.28 11.02 4.15
CA ALA A 157 -0.96 9.73 4.72
C ALA A 157 -1.78 9.49 6.00
N GLY A 158 -2.62 8.46 5.94
CA GLY A 158 -3.44 8.00 7.05
C GLY A 158 -2.67 7.00 7.91
N VAL A 159 -2.53 7.34 9.19
CA VAL A 159 -1.85 6.52 10.19
C VAL A 159 -2.88 5.80 11.03
N GLU A 160 -2.76 4.48 11.13
CA GLU A 160 -3.65 3.69 11.98
C GLU A 160 -3.52 4.15 13.45
N VAL A 161 -4.65 4.59 14.03
CA VAL A 161 -4.70 5.17 15.38
C VAL A 161 -3.87 6.46 15.55
N GLY A 162 -3.12 6.89 14.53
CA GLY A 162 -2.16 8.01 14.59
C GLY A 162 -2.63 9.30 13.93
N GLY A 163 -3.78 9.30 13.26
CA GLY A 163 -4.31 10.48 12.60
C GLY A 163 -3.98 10.62 11.13
N LEU A 164 -3.84 11.86 10.67
CA LEU A 164 -3.60 12.22 9.27
C LEU A 164 -2.44 13.21 9.18
N VAL A 165 -1.51 12.93 8.28
CA VAL A 165 -0.44 13.86 7.92
C VAL A 165 -0.56 14.27 6.45
N ARG A 166 -0.14 15.49 6.12
CA ARG A 166 -0.19 16.09 4.79
C ARG A 166 1.16 16.64 4.39
N SER A 167 1.54 16.45 3.15
CA SER A 167 2.65 17.12 2.48
C SER A 167 2.13 18.01 1.35
N LEU A 168 2.83 19.09 1.04
CA LEU A 168 2.56 20.00 -0.09
C LEU A 168 3.75 20.11 -1.04
N ASP A 169 4.77 19.28 -0.86
CA ASP A 169 6.06 19.33 -1.55
C ASP A 169 6.57 17.94 -1.95
N GLY A 170 5.66 17.08 -2.38
CA GLY A 170 6.01 15.74 -2.84
C GLY A 170 6.61 14.83 -1.75
N GLY A 171 6.25 15.09 -0.50
CA GLY A 171 6.72 14.31 0.65
C GLY A 171 8.04 14.76 1.24
N ALA A 172 8.59 15.91 0.85
CA ALA A 172 9.81 16.45 1.44
C ALA A 172 9.58 16.92 2.87
N THR A 173 8.45 17.58 3.13
CA THR A 173 7.99 17.96 4.48
C THR A 173 6.55 17.52 4.73
N TRP A 174 6.21 17.31 5.99
CA TRP A 174 4.88 16.85 6.40
C TRP A 174 4.36 17.63 7.61
N THR A 175 3.06 17.86 7.62
CA THR A 175 2.33 18.50 8.73
C THR A 175 1.23 17.60 9.25
N VAL A 176 1.06 17.55 10.57
CA VAL A 176 -0.05 16.83 11.19
C VAL A 176 -1.33 17.62 10.95
N GLN A 177 -2.33 17.01 10.33
CA GLN A 177 -3.64 17.59 10.09
C GLN A 177 -4.63 17.18 11.19
N PHE A 178 -4.48 15.97 11.68
CA PHE A 178 -5.30 15.42 12.74
C PHE A 178 -4.46 14.44 13.55
N ASP A 179 -4.45 14.60 14.88
CA ASP A 179 -3.58 13.85 15.80
C ASP A 179 -4.24 12.58 16.38
N GLY A 180 -5.42 12.21 15.91
CA GLY A 180 -6.12 11.02 16.35
C GLY A 180 -6.70 11.09 17.77
N LYS A 181 -6.60 12.23 18.44
CA LYS A 181 -7.18 12.37 19.78
C LYS A 181 -8.70 12.26 19.71
N TYR A 182 -9.23 11.26 20.38
CA TYR A 182 -10.69 11.11 20.53
C TYR A 182 -11.25 12.30 21.31
N VAL A 183 -12.03 13.12 20.65
CA VAL A 183 -12.92 14.05 21.36
C VAL A 183 -14.02 13.19 21.99
N ARG A 184 -13.87 12.86 23.25
CA ARG A 184 -15.02 12.31 24.02
C ARG A 184 -16.12 13.35 23.96
N ARG A 185 -17.17 13.12 23.17
CA ARG A 185 -18.42 13.88 23.33
C ARG A 185 -18.93 13.59 24.74
N LYS A 186 -19.04 14.65 25.55
CA LYS A 186 -19.73 14.59 26.83
C LYS A 186 -21.22 14.39 26.58
#